data_bd2648345068387d819161151a35bf22
#
_entry.id   bd2648345068387d819161151a35bf22
#
_cell.length_a   1.000
_cell.length_b   1.000
_cell.length_c   1.000
_cell.angle_alpha   90.00
_cell.angle_beta   90.00
_cell.angle_gamma   90.00
#
_symmetry.space_group_name_H-M   'P 1'
#
loop_
_entity.id
_entity.type
_entity.pdbx_description
1 polymer ?
#
loop_
_entity_poly.entity_id
_entity_poly.type
_entity_poly.pdbx_seq_one_letter_code
_entity_poly.pdbx_strand_id
1 'polypeptide(L)'
;MKRFLSAFTLLLCLVTPVLSVSPDEMLADPALAQRARDISAGLRCLVCQNQSIDDSDADLARDLRILVRERLVAGDSNAQVEQYLVDRYGEYV
;
A
#
# COMPACT_ATOMS: atom_id res chain seq x y z
N MET A 1 -30.82 -6.91 30.07
CA MET A 1 -30.44 -5.71 29.32
C MET A 1 -28.96 -5.44 29.37
N LYS A 2 -28.32 -5.44 30.56
CA LYS A 2 -26.86 -5.17 30.66
C LYS A 2 -25.98 -6.16 29.89
N ARG A 3 -26.41 -7.44 29.79
CA ARG A 3 -25.67 -8.47 29.04
C ARG A 3 -25.71 -8.27 27.52
N PHE A 4 -26.79 -7.70 26.97
CA PHE A 4 -26.92 -7.42 25.55
C PHE A 4 -26.10 -6.23 25.12
N LEU A 5 -25.99 -5.20 25.97
CA LEU A 5 -25.15 -4.02 25.72
C LEU A 5 -23.66 -4.37 25.69
N SER A 6 -23.22 -5.26 26.59
CA SER A 6 -21.83 -5.74 26.61
C SER A 6 -21.47 -6.55 25.37
N ALA A 7 -22.38 -7.42 24.90
CA ALA A 7 -22.18 -8.22 23.69
C ALA A 7 -22.13 -7.33 22.43
N PHE A 8 -22.96 -6.30 22.36
CA PHE A 8 -22.97 -5.36 21.25
C PHE A 8 -21.69 -4.52 21.19
N THR A 9 -21.22 -4.05 22.34
CA THR A 9 -19.97 -3.29 22.43
C THR A 9 -18.77 -4.14 22.03
N LEU A 10 -18.74 -5.40 22.42
CA LEU A 10 -17.67 -6.33 22.04
C LEU A 10 -17.66 -6.59 20.52
N LEU A 11 -18.83 -6.69 19.91
CA LEU A 11 -18.95 -6.89 18.46
C LEU A 11 -18.40 -5.71 17.66
N LEU A 12 -18.60 -4.48 18.15
CA LEU A 12 -18.07 -3.27 17.51
C LEU A 12 -16.53 -3.23 17.53
N CYS A 13 -15.90 -3.78 18.56
CA CYS A 13 -14.44 -3.81 18.69
C CYS A 13 -13.78 -4.80 17.72
N LEU A 14 -14.54 -5.72 17.11
CA LEU A 14 -14.02 -6.70 16.16
C LEU A 14 -13.97 -6.20 14.72
N VAL A 15 -14.56 -5.03 14.44
CA VAL A 15 -14.53 -4.41 13.10
C VAL A 15 -13.24 -3.62 12.96
N THR A 16 -12.22 -4.24 12.38
CA THR A 16 -10.96 -3.57 12.04
C THR A 16 -10.90 -3.32 10.52
N PRO A 17 -10.44 -2.13 10.07
CA PRO A 17 -10.25 -1.90 8.64
C PRO A 17 -9.17 -2.83 8.10
N VAL A 18 -9.45 -3.45 6.94
CA VAL A 18 -8.47 -4.26 6.22
C VAL A 18 -7.71 -3.35 5.27
N LEU A 19 -6.39 -3.25 5.47
CA LEU A 19 -5.49 -2.48 4.60
C LEU A 19 -4.59 -3.46 3.84
N SER A 20 -4.39 -3.23 2.54
CA SER A 20 -3.46 -4.04 1.73
C SER A 20 -2.00 -3.78 2.10
N VAL A 21 -1.68 -2.57 2.55
CA VAL A 21 -0.34 -2.20 3.01
C VAL A 21 -0.12 -2.72 4.43
N SER A 22 0.86 -3.61 4.61
CA SER A 22 1.22 -4.15 5.92
C SER A 22 1.98 -3.13 6.75
N PRO A 23 1.89 -3.17 8.11
CA PRO A 23 2.64 -2.24 8.97
C PRO A 23 4.16 -2.29 8.77
N ASP A 24 4.72 -3.43 8.41
CA ASP A 24 6.15 -3.61 8.15
C ASP A 24 6.62 -2.95 6.83
N GLU A 25 5.70 -2.63 5.93
CA GLU A 25 6.01 -1.89 4.69
C GLU A 25 6.04 -0.37 4.92
N MET A 26 5.44 0.12 5.98
CA MET A 26 5.26 1.56 6.21
C MET A 26 6.55 2.25 6.59
N LEU A 27 6.79 3.44 6.02
CA LEU A 27 7.93 4.28 6.37
C LEU A 27 7.66 5.05 7.66
N ALA A 28 8.71 5.28 8.45
CA ALA A 28 8.64 6.05 9.69
C ALA A 28 8.36 7.53 9.45
N ASP A 29 8.85 8.10 8.34
CA ASP A 29 8.60 9.49 7.96
C ASP A 29 7.19 9.61 7.35
N PRO A 30 6.26 10.37 7.96
CA PRO A 30 4.89 10.50 7.45
C PRO A 30 4.80 11.11 6.05
N ALA A 31 5.68 12.05 5.71
CA ALA A 31 5.70 12.67 4.39
C ALA A 31 6.12 11.68 3.31
N LEU A 32 7.15 10.88 3.56
CA LEU A 32 7.59 9.82 2.64
C LEU A 32 6.57 8.70 2.56
N ALA A 33 5.94 8.33 3.68
CA ALA A 33 4.88 7.33 3.71
C ALA A 33 3.69 7.74 2.82
N GLN A 34 3.28 9.00 2.89
CA GLN A 34 2.19 9.52 2.05
C GLN A 34 2.59 9.54 0.57
N ARG A 35 3.79 9.98 0.25
CA ARG A 35 4.31 9.94 -1.12
C ARG A 35 4.35 8.53 -1.69
N ALA A 36 4.76 7.55 -0.87
CA ALA A 36 4.77 6.15 -1.28
C ALA A 36 3.37 5.65 -1.64
N ARG A 37 2.37 6.01 -0.85
CA ARG A 37 0.97 5.64 -1.12
C ARG A 37 0.43 6.33 -2.37
N ASP A 38 0.73 7.60 -2.56
CA ASP A 38 0.28 8.36 -3.72
C ASP A 38 0.86 7.78 -5.02
N ILE A 39 2.14 7.43 -5.04
CA ILE A 39 2.78 6.77 -6.17
C ILE A 39 2.14 5.39 -6.41
N SER A 40 2.00 4.60 -5.36
CA SER A 40 1.46 3.24 -5.44
C SER A 40 0.01 3.21 -5.93
N ALA A 41 -0.78 4.22 -5.58
CA ALA A 41 -2.16 4.35 -6.04
C ALA A 41 -2.26 4.59 -7.56
N GLY A 42 -1.24 5.21 -8.16
CA GLY A 42 -1.16 5.45 -9.59
C GLY A 42 -0.53 4.32 -10.42
N LEU A 43 0.04 3.30 -9.77
CA LEU A 43 0.72 2.19 -10.44
C LEU A 43 -0.19 0.95 -10.47
N ARG A 44 -0.16 0.21 -11.59
CA ARG A 44 -0.96 -0.99 -11.77
C ARG A 44 -0.18 -2.24 -11.39
N CYS A 45 -0.84 -3.18 -10.75
CA CYS A 45 -0.30 -4.51 -10.55
C CYS A 45 -0.58 -5.35 -11.80
N LEU A 46 0.46 -5.94 -12.38
CA LEU A 46 0.36 -6.72 -13.63
C LEU A 46 -0.51 -7.97 -13.50
N VAL A 47 -0.66 -8.50 -12.27
CA VAL A 47 -1.42 -9.74 -11.99
C VAL A 47 -2.72 -9.50 -11.22
N CYS A 48 -3.11 -8.24 -11.00
CA CYS A 48 -4.16 -7.87 -10.05
C CYS A 48 -5.43 -7.32 -10.71
N GLN A 49 -5.78 -7.74 -11.92
CA GLN A 49 -7.01 -7.33 -12.61
C GLN A 49 -7.22 -5.80 -12.65
N ASN A 50 -6.18 -5.04 -12.99
CA ASN A 50 -6.16 -3.58 -13.07
C ASN A 50 -6.27 -2.85 -11.72
N GLN A 51 -6.15 -3.53 -10.58
CA GLN A 51 -6.02 -2.85 -9.30
C GLN A 51 -4.68 -2.14 -9.19
N SER A 52 -4.66 -1.01 -8.45
CA SER A 52 -3.40 -0.37 -8.11
C SER A 52 -2.58 -1.25 -7.16
N ILE A 53 -1.28 -1.04 -7.11
CA ILE A 53 -0.43 -1.77 -6.17
C ILE A 53 -0.70 -1.36 -4.71
N ASP A 54 -1.30 -0.19 -4.47
CA ASP A 54 -1.68 0.23 -3.13
C ASP A 54 -2.92 -0.52 -2.61
N ASP A 55 -3.81 -0.94 -3.50
CA ASP A 55 -5.06 -1.60 -3.15
C ASP A 55 -4.99 -3.13 -3.20
N SER A 56 -3.99 -3.69 -3.88
CA SER A 56 -3.87 -5.15 -4.07
C SER A 56 -3.06 -5.80 -2.95
N ASP A 57 -3.50 -6.95 -2.47
CA ASP A 57 -2.77 -7.80 -1.51
C ASP A 57 -1.93 -8.89 -2.18
N ALA A 58 -1.86 -8.93 -3.50
CA ALA A 58 -1.03 -9.89 -4.22
C ALA A 58 0.46 -9.71 -3.89
N ASP A 59 1.23 -10.80 -3.94
CA ASP A 59 2.66 -10.79 -3.60
C ASP A 59 3.45 -9.83 -4.48
N LEU A 60 3.17 -9.79 -5.80
CA LEU A 60 3.84 -8.86 -6.70
C LEU A 60 3.52 -7.41 -6.36
N ALA A 61 2.26 -7.10 -5.98
CA ALA A 61 1.90 -5.75 -5.56
C ALA A 61 2.67 -5.33 -4.30
N ARG A 62 2.84 -6.24 -3.35
CA ARG A 62 3.66 -6.00 -2.16
C ARG A 62 5.12 -5.72 -2.52
N ASP A 63 5.71 -6.51 -3.40
CA ASP A 63 7.09 -6.32 -3.85
C ASP A 63 7.27 -4.96 -4.52
N LEU A 64 6.32 -4.54 -5.34
CA LEU A 64 6.33 -3.23 -5.98
C LEU A 64 6.18 -2.09 -4.96
N ARG A 65 5.32 -2.24 -3.95
CA ARG A 65 5.19 -1.25 -2.87
C ARG A 65 6.48 -1.10 -2.08
N ILE A 66 7.15 -2.20 -1.76
CA ILE A 66 8.44 -2.18 -1.06
C ILE A 66 9.48 -1.46 -1.90
N LEU A 67 9.54 -1.74 -3.20
CA LEU A 67 10.49 -1.11 -4.11
C LEU A 67 10.25 0.40 -4.22
N VAL A 68 9.00 0.85 -4.29
CA VAL A 68 8.67 2.29 -4.25
C VAL A 68 9.25 2.95 -3.00
N ARG A 69 9.07 2.33 -1.84
CA ARG A 69 9.55 2.86 -0.57
C ARG A 69 11.08 2.89 -0.50
N GLU A 70 11.74 1.85 -0.97
CA GLU A 70 13.21 1.80 -1.04
C GLU A 70 13.77 2.94 -1.90
N ARG A 71 13.16 3.20 -3.05
CA ARG A 71 13.60 4.27 -3.95
C ARG A 71 13.39 5.67 -3.34
N LEU A 72 12.28 5.86 -2.62
CA LEU A 72 12.03 7.14 -1.91
C LEU A 72 13.04 7.38 -0.79
N VAL A 73 13.37 6.35 -0.01
CA VAL A 73 14.39 6.45 1.05
C VAL A 73 15.76 6.75 0.46
N ALA A 74 16.07 6.21 -0.72
CA ALA A 74 17.32 6.48 -1.44
C ALA A 74 17.40 7.92 -1.98
N GLY A 75 16.32 8.69 -1.95
CA GLY A 75 16.28 10.09 -2.34
C GLY A 75 15.68 10.37 -3.72
N ASP A 76 15.08 9.37 -4.37
CA ASP A 76 14.46 9.56 -5.68
C ASP A 76 13.24 10.49 -5.60
N SER A 77 13.04 11.29 -6.65
CA SER A 77 11.78 12.02 -6.86
C SER A 77 10.65 11.05 -7.27
N ASN A 78 9.39 11.50 -7.18
CA ASN A 78 8.26 10.69 -7.63
C ASN A 78 8.40 10.23 -9.09
N ALA A 79 8.82 11.14 -9.98
CA ALA A 79 9.06 10.82 -11.40
C ALA A 79 10.16 9.77 -11.58
N GLN A 80 11.23 9.86 -10.79
CA GLN A 80 12.33 8.88 -10.83
C GLN A 80 11.88 7.50 -10.35
N VAL A 81 11.05 7.43 -9.32
CA VAL A 81 10.48 6.16 -8.83
C VAL A 81 9.61 5.52 -9.91
N GLU A 82 8.72 6.29 -10.52
CA GLU A 82 7.85 5.80 -11.59
C GLU A 82 8.66 5.31 -12.79
N GLN A 83 9.66 6.08 -13.21
CA GLN A 83 10.52 5.69 -14.33
C GLN A 83 11.32 4.43 -14.02
N TYR A 84 11.81 4.28 -12.80
CA TYR A 84 12.52 3.07 -12.37
C TYR A 84 11.64 1.81 -12.51
N LEU A 85 10.37 1.93 -12.12
CA LEU A 85 9.43 0.81 -12.23
C LEU A 85 9.06 0.50 -13.68
N VAL A 86 8.84 1.54 -14.49
CA VAL A 86 8.56 1.39 -15.93
C VAL A 86 9.73 0.70 -16.64
N ASP A 87 10.97 1.09 -16.33
CA ASP A 87 12.16 0.51 -16.93
C ASP A 87 12.31 -0.99 -16.60
N ARG A 88 11.87 -1.41 -15.42
CA ARG A 88 11.96 -2.81 -14.98
C ARG A 88 10.78 -3.67 -15.39
N TYR A 89 9.57 -3.13 -15.37
CA TYR A 89 8.32 -3.88 -15.52
C TYR A 89 7.52 -3.50 -16.76
N GLY A 90 7.93 -2.47 -17.49
CA GLY A 90 7.24 -2.00 -18.69
C GLY A 90 6.22 -0.91 -18.41
N GLU A 91 5.74 -0.29 -19.49
CA GLU A 91 4.85 0.88 -19.42
C GLU A 91 3.45 0.57 -18.88
N TYR A 92 3.09 -0.70 -18.77
CA TYR A 92 1.78 -1.11 -18.28
C TYR A 92 1.61 -0.91 -16.77
N VAL A 93 2.68 -0.77 -16.04
CA VAL A 93 2.68 -0.58 -14.57
C VAL A 93 1.96 0.70 -14.16
#